data_da67c97837f1727a67684276884e53bb
#
_entry.id   da67c97837f1727a67684276884e53bb
#
_cell.length_a   1.000
_cell.length_b   1.000
_cell.length_c   1.000
_cell.angle_alpha   90.00
_cell.angle_beta   90.00
_cell.angle_gamma   90.00
#
_symmetry.space_group_name_H-M   'P 1'
#
loop_
_entity.id
_entity.type
_entity.pdbx_description
1 polymer ?
#
loop_
_entity_poly.entity_id
_entity_poly.type
_entity_poly.pdbx_seq_one_letter_code
_entity_poly.pdbx_strand_id
1 'polypeptide(L)'
;MGEVWRATDEVLGRAVAVKLLLGDQADASSTARFRLEAQTAARLSHPHLVAVFDFGAWEDRFFLVMELVEGQSLGDLLAAQERVHPEQVALIAGQAAAGLAAAHRQGIVHRDIKPGNLMLDADGSVKIGDFGIAQFVDDPSTALTTAGHIVGTSLYLAPERALGRTADSASDMYSLGCVVYQLLLGQPPFRSDTATATLYQHVDTPPVPLRQRGVEISAAFDSYLLGLLAKQPEERPTAQQVSDWFRTDAWRGRPEPLPLQTPTSHRASAPMT
;
A
#
# COMPACT_ATOMS: atom_id res chain seq x y z
N MET A 1 -4.63 -10.35 13.57
CA MET A 1 -5.47 -9.35 12.86
C MET A 1 -6.61 -8.98 13.78
N GLY A 2 -6.99 -7.70 13.79
CA GLY A 2 -8.11 -7.22 14.61
C GLY A 2 -9.42 -7.20 13.83
N GLU A 3 -10.52 -7.19 14.55
CA GLU A 3 -11.86 -6.98 13.99
C GLU A 3 -12.16 -5.48 13.97
N VAL A 4 -12.84 -5.00 12.92
CA VAL A 4 -13.29 -3.61 12.80
C VAL A 4 -14.81 -3.58 12.84
N TRP A 5 -15.36 -2.79 13.74
CA TRP A 5 -16.79 -2.66 13.96
C TRP A 5 -17.26 -1.24 13.66
N ARG A 6 -18.42 -1.12 13.02
CA ARG A 6 -19.15 0.14 12.96
C ARG A 6 -19.82 0.38 14.31
N ALA A 7 -19.62 1.54 14.90
CA ALA A 7 -20.17 1.92 16.20
C ALA A 7 -20.68 3.38 16.19
N THR A 8 -21.34 3.78 17.27
CA THR A 8 -21.76 5.15 17.48
C THR A 8 -21.06 5.70 18.73
N ASP A 9 -20.41 6.84 18.61
CA ASP A 9 -19.94 7.65 19.72
C ASP A 9 -21.17 8.31 20.35
N GLU A 10 -21.63 7.79 21.47
CA GLU A 10 -22.87 8.25 22.14
C GLU A 10 -22.72 9.65 22.72
N VAL A 11 -21.50 10.10 23.02
CA VAL A 11 -21.23 11.43 23.59
C VAL A 11 -21.32 12.51 22.52
N LEU A 12 -20.73 12.25 21.35
CA LEU A 12 -20.68 13.21 20.24
C LEU A 12 -21.74 12.96 19.16
N GLY A 13 -22.52 11.86 19.25
CA GLY A 13 -23.60 11.52 18.33
C GLY A 13 -23.14 11.22 16.90
N ARG A 14 -21.93 10.68 16.72
CA ARG A 14 -21.33 10.42 15.39
C ARG A 14 -21.03 8.95 15.19
N ALA A 15 -21.10 8.50 13.93
CA ALA A 15 -20.64 7.16 13.56
C ALA A 15 -19.11 7.10 13.58
N VAL A 16 -18.55 5.98 14.07
CA VAL A 16 -17.11 5.73 14.18
C VAL A 16 -16.81 4.28 13.80
N ALA A 17 -15.56 4.01 13.47
CA ALA A 17 -15.03 2.65 13.36
C ALA A 17 -14.24 2.32 14.64
N VAL A 18 -14.48 1.15 15.19
CA VAL A 18 -13.74 0.64 16.37
C VAL A 18 -12.97 -0.61 15.94
N LYS A 19 -11.65 -0.53 15.98
CA LYS A 19 -10.77 -1.65 15.69
C LYS A 19 -10.37 -2.31 17.00
N LEU A 20 -10.74 -3.58 17.17
CA LEU A 20 -10.29 -4.41 18.30
C LEU A 20 -9.01 -5.12 17.88
N LEU A 21 -7.96 -4.95 18.67
CA LEU A 21 -6.68 -5.60 18.45
C LEU A 21 -6.65 -6.90 19.26
N LEU A 22 -6.45 -8.02 18.56
CA LEU A 22 -6.25 -9.31 19.21
C LEU A 22 -4.85 -9.33 19.81
N GLY A 23 -4.74 -9.37 21.12
CA GLY A 23 -3.49 -9.55 21.84
C GLY A 23 -3.60 -10.78 22.74
N ASP A 24 -2.74 -11.79 22.51
CA ASP A 24 -2.43 -12.77 23.54
C ASP A 24 -1.51 -12.09 24.55
N GLN A 25 -2.08 -11.74 25.71
CA GLN A 25 -1.41 -11.15 26.89
C GLN A 25 -0.74 -9.79 26.64
N ALA A 26 -1.44 -8.72 27.00
CA ALA A 26 -0.89 -7.38 27.10
C ALA A 26 0.13 -7.32 28.24
N ASP A 27 1.41 -7.57 27.95
CA ASP A 27 2.45 -7.20 28.89
C ASP A 27 2.59 -5.66 28.97
N ALA A 28 3.20 -5.17 30.05
CA ALA A 28 3.35 -3.72 30.25
C ALA A 28 4.14 -3.05 29.13
N SER A 29 5.03 -3.77 28.43
CA SER A 29 5.84 -3.23 27.34
C SER A 29 5.03 -3.08 26.05
N SER A 30 4.17 -4.03 25.74
CA SER A 30 3.24 -3.98 24.59
C SER A 30 2.21 -2.86 24.77
N THR A 31 1.69 -2.69 26.00
CA THR A 31 0.77 -1.61 26.35
C THR A 31 1.39 -0.22 26.15
N ALA A 32 2.62 -0.01 26.64
CA ALA A 32 3.31 1.27 26.50
C ALA A 32 3.60 1.61 25.05
N ARG A 33 4.02 0.64 24.27
CA ARG A 33 4.27 0.79 22.81
C ARG A 33 2.98 1.13 22.06
N PHE A 34 1.91 0.37 22.25
CA PHE A 34 0.61 0.63 21.64
C PHE A 34 0.12 2.05 21.94
N ARG A 35 0.22 2.48 23.21
CA ARG A 35 -0.16 3.84 23.60
C ARG A 35 0.64 4.90 22.87
N LEU A 36 1.96 4.74 22.75
CA LEU A 36 2.83 5.69 22.06
C LEU A 36 2.46 5.82 20.57
N GLU A 37 2.12 4.71 19.91
CA GLU A 37 1.74 4.75 18.49
C GLU A 37 0.35 5.31 18.28
N ALA A 38 -0.62 4.91 19.09
CA ALA A 38 -1.94 5.51 19.03
C ALA A 38 -1.87 7.03 19.23
N GLN A 39 -1.05 7.50 20.20
CA GLN A 39 -0.79 8.93 20.38
C GLN A 39 -0.10 9.58 19.18
N THR A 40 0.79 8.86 18.53
CA THR A 40 1.49 9.35 17.33
C THR A 40 0.53 9.43 16.14
N ALA A 41 -0.29 8.40 15.93
CA ALA A 41 -1.32 8.39 14.89
C ALA A 41 -2.40 9.46 15.12
N ALA A 42 -2.78 9.73 16.38
CA ALA A 42 -3.74 10.76 16.74
C ALA A 42 -3.28 12.20 16.43
N ARG A 43 -1.97 12.43 16.25
CA ARG A 43 -1.43 13.73 15.81
C ARG A 43 -1.58 13.95 14.31
N LEU A 44 -1.80 12.88 13.54
CA LEU A 44 -1.98 12.99 12.10
C LEU A 44 -3.37 13.56 11.78
N SER A 45 -3.40 14.69 11.09
CA SER A 45 -4.61 15.29 10.56
C SER A 45 -4.40 15.67 9.11
N HIS A 46 -5.07 14.96 8.20
CA HIS A 46 -4.99 15.21 6.76
C HIS A 46 -6.23 14.62 6.07
N PRO A 47 -6.79 15.24 5.01
CA PRO A 47 -7.96 14.72 4.30
C PRO A 47 -7.80 13.28 3.81
N HIS A 48 -6.58 12.87 3.47
CA HIS A 48 -6.27 11.54 2.95
C HIS A 48 -5.71 10.58 4.01
N LEU A 49 -5.94 10.86 5.29
CA LEU A 49 -5.61 9.96 6.40
C LEU A 49 -6.86 9.71 7.22
N VAL A 50 -7.07 8.47 7.65
CA VAL A 50 -8.13 8.12 8.60
C VAL A 50 -7.76 8.73 9.95
N ALA A 51 -8.63 9.58 10.49
CA ALA A 51 -8.40 10.23 11.77
C ALA A 51 -8.56 9.22 12.92
N VAL A 52 -7.67 9.27 13.89
CA VAL A 52 -7.77 8.54 15.16
C VAL A 52 -8.43 9.46 16.18
N PHE A 53 -9.50 9.02 16.82
CA PHE A 53 -10.28 9.79 17.76
C PHE A 53 -9.97 9.44 19.21
N ASP A 54 -9.81 8.14 19.49
CA ASP A 54 -9.54 7.65 20.84
C ASP A 54 -8.88 6.27 20.79
N PHE A 55 -8.30 5.85 21.91
CA PHE A 55 -7.77 4.52 22.09
C PHE A 55 -7.88 4.10 23.56
N GLY A 56 -7.99 2.81 23.82
CA GLY A 56 -8.10 2.30 25.18
C GLY A 56 -7.91 0.80 25.25
N ALA A 57 -8.21 0.28 26.44
CA ALA A 57 -8.24 -1.16 26.69
C ALA A 57 -9.63 -1.55 27.23
N TRP A 58 -10.13 -2.68 26.80
CA TRP A 58 -11.36 -3.31 27.25
C TRP A 58 -11.19 -4.83 27.28
N GLU A 59 -11.47 -5.46 28.42
CA GLU A 59 -11.36 -6.91 28.63
C GLU A 59 -10.03 -7.51 28.09
N ASP A 60 -8.90 -6.98 28.52
CA ASP A 60 -7.56 -7.39 28.10
C ASP A 60 -7.24 -7.23 26.58
N ARG A 61 -8.10 -6.49 25.86
CA ARG A 61 -7.89 -6.13 24.46
C ARG A 61 -7.68 -4.63 24.31
N PHE A 62 -6.85 -4.24 23.37
CA PHE A 62 -6.77 -2.84 22.97
C PHE A 62 -7.81 -2.53 21.89
N PHE A 63 -8.36 -1.31 21.97
CA PHE A 63 -9.21 -0.80 20.92
C PHE A 63 -8.73 0.57 20.42
N LEU A 64 -9.02 0.84 19.17
CA LEU A 64 -8.80 2.12 18.53
C LEU A 64 -10.12 2.63 17.96
N VAL A 65 -10.51 3.84 18.33
CA VAL A 65 -11.66 4.55 17.76
C VAL A 65 -11.15 5.48 16.66
N MET A 66 -11.70 5.33 15.47
CA MET A 66 -11.24 6.07 14.31
C MET A 66 -12.40 6.54 13.43
N GLU A 67 -12.11 7.39 12.48
CA GLU A 67 -13.03 7.83 11.46
C GLU A 67 -13.63 6.63 10.72
N LEU A 68 -14.96 6.62 10.61
CA LEU A 68 -15.65 5.67 9.77
C LEU A 68 -15.63 6.18 8.32
N VAL A 69 -14.91 5.49 7.46
CA VAL A 69 -14.90 5.77 6.02
C VAL A 69 -16.05 5.00 5.37
N GLU A 70 -17.04 5.72 4.85
CA GLU A 70 -18.15 5.11 4.10
C GLU A 70 -17.71 4.90 2.65
N GLY A 71 -17.35 3.67 2.30
CA GLY A 71 -16.82 3.32 0.99
C GLY A 71 -16.27 1.90 0.95
N GLN A 72 -15.31 1.66 0.09
CA GLN A 72 -14.69 0.36 -0.10
C GLN A 72 -13.16 0.46 -0.07
N SER A 73 -12.48 -0.62 0.27
CA SER A 73 -11.03 -0.67 0.11
C SER A 73 -10.64 -0.79 -1.37
N LEU A 74 -9.43 -0.39 -1.73
CA LEU A 74 -8.91 -0.67 -3.07
C LEU A 74 -8.75 -2.19 -3.31
N GLY A 75 -8.69 -2.99 -2.25
CA GLY A 75 -8.74 -4.45 -2.34
C GLY A 75 -10.09 -4.94 -2.83
N ASP A 76 -11.20 -4.39 -2.28
CA ASP A 76 -12.55 -4.72 -2.71
C ASP A 76 -12.81 -4.21 -4.14
N LEU A 77 -12.29 -3.01 -4.46
CA LEU A 77 -12.36 -2.46 -5.82
C LEU A 77 -11.69 -3.40 -6.84
N LEU A 78 -10.48 -3.91 -6.54
CA LEU A 78 -9.75 -4.86 -7.39
C LEU A 78 -10.45 -6.22 -7.48
N ALA A 79 -11.17 -6.63 -6.44
CA ALA A 79 -11.96 -7.86 -6.48
C ALA A 79 -13.20 -7.72 -7.37
N ALA A 80 -13.78 -6.51 -7.41
CA ALA A 80 -14.96 -6.20 -8.24
C ALA A 80 -14.61 -5.84 -9.69
N GLN A 81 -13.42 -5.27 -9.93
CA GLN A 81 -12.95 -4.81 -11.23
C GLN A 81 -11.54 -5.34 -11.48
N GLU A 82 -11.33 -5.99 -12.61
CA GLU A 82 -10.00 -6.52 -12.94
C GLU A 82 -8.93 -5.42 -13.01
N ARG A 83 -9.28 -4.23 -13.46
CA ARG A 83 -8.37 -3.08 -13.66
C ARG A 83 -9.10 -1.77 -13.38
N VAL A 84 -8.35 -0.77 -12.97
CA VAL A 84 -8.86 0.59 -12.73
C VAL A 84 -8.36 1.51 -13.84
N HIS A 85 -9.22 2.42 -14.28
CA HIS A 85 -8.87 3.36 -15.36
C HIS A 85 -7.67 4.24 -14.96
N PRO A 86 -6.70 4.49 -15.86
CA PRO A 86 -5.48 5.23 -15.54
C PRO A 86 -5.68 6.60 -14.90
N GLU A 87 -6.73 7.33 -15.28
CA GLU A 87 -7.06 8.63 -14.67
C GLU A 87 -7.47 8.49 -13.21
N GLN A 88 -8.28 7.49 -12.89
CA GLN A 88 -8.66 7.21 -11.51
C GLN A 88 -7.45 6.74 -10.69
N VAL A 89 -6.57 5.92 -11.28
CA VAL A 89 -5.33 5.48 -10.62
C VAL A 89 -4.41 6.66 -10.33
N ALA A 90 -4.29 7.62 -11.26
CA ALA A 90 -3.50 8.83 -11.05
C ALA A 90 -4.03 9.69 -9.89
N LEU A 91 -5.37 9.84 -9.78
CA LEU A 91 -6.00 10.53 -8.65
C LEU A 91 -5.72 9.79 -7.34
N ILE A 92 -5.93 8.47 -7.31
CA ILE A 92 -5.66 7.63 -6.13
C ILE A 92 -4.20 7.76 -5.70
N ALA A 93 -3.25 7.64 -6.63
CA ALA A 93 -1.82 7.73 -6.34
C ALA A 93 -1.42 9.11 -5.78
N GLY A 94 -1.94 10.19 -6.38
CA GLY A 94 -1.67 11.56 -5.94
C GLY A 94 -2.21 11.84 -4.53
N GLN A 95 -3.42 11.39 -4.23
CA GLN A 95 -4.06 11.57 -2.94
C GLN A 95 -3.39 10.71 -1.85
N ALA A 96 -3.11 9.44 -2.14
CA ALA A 96 -2.38 8.57 -1.21
C ALA A 96 -0.98 9.14 -0.91
N ALA A 97 -0.26 9.61 -1.93
CA ALA A 97 1.04 10.25 -1.74
C ALA A 97 0.93 11.55 -0.90
N ALA A 98 -0.14 12.35 -1.05
CA ALA A 98 -0.37 13.52 -0.21
C ALA A 98 -0.55 13.16 1.27
N GLY A 99 -1.32 12.11 1.55
CA GLY A 99 -1.47 11.57 2.90
C GLY A 99 -0.13 11.07 3.47
N LEU A 100 0.62 10.27 2.71
CA LEU A 100 1.94 9.79 3.11
C LEU A 100 2.92 10.95 3.35
N ALA A 101 2.91 11.98 2.50
CA ALA A 101 3.77 13.16 2.69
C ALA A 101 3.46 13.88 4.01
N ALA A 102 2.19 13.97 4.41
CA ALA A 102 1.81 14.55 5.70
C ALA A 102 2.34 13.73 6.88
N ALA A 103 2.27 12.39 6.81
CA ALA A 103 2.82 11.50 7.84
C ALA A 103 4.36 11.55 7.90
N HIS A 104 5.01 11.47 6.74
CA HIS A 104 6.47 11.48 6.63
C HIS A 104 7.10 12.79 7.17
N ARG A 105 6.43 13.95 6.98
CA ARG A 105 6.88 15.22 7.59
C ARG A 105 6.89 15.20 9.12
N GLN A 106 6.12 14.32 9.73
CA GLN A 106 6.10 14.11 11.17
C GLN A 106 6.98 12.93 11.63
N GLY A 107 7.79 12.38 10.72
CA GLY A 107 8.66 11.23 10.99
C GLY A 107 7.90 9.90 11.11
N ILE A 108 6.64 9.84 10.65
CA ILE A 108 5.80 8.64 10.74
C ILE A 108 5.83 7.91 9.40
N VAL A 109 6.25 6.64 9.42
CA VAL A 109 6.27 5.73 8.27
C VAL A 109 5.13 4.73 8.43
N HIS A 110 4.36 4.49 7.36
CA HIS A 110 3.19 3.61 7.41
C HIS A 110 3.56 2.12 7.50
N ARG A 111 4.56 1.69 6.73
CA ARG A 111 5.17 0.35 6.74
C ARG A 111 4.32 -0.80 6.18
N ASP A 112 3.03 -0.61 5.92
CA ASP A 112 2.11 -1.66 5.41
C ASP A 112 1.14 -1.07 4.37
N ILE A 113 1.64 -0.34 3.38
CA ILE A 113 0.84 0.16 2.26
C ILE A 113 0.48 -1.00 1.35
N LYS A 114 -0.84 -1.25 1.24
CA LYS A 114 -1.45 -2.28 0.39
C LYS A 114 -2.90 -1.89 0.06
N PRO A 115 -3.53 -2.50 -0.95
CA PRO A 115 -4.90 -2.13 -1.35
C PRO A 115 -5.93 -2.19 -0.22
N GLY A 116 -5.79 -3.13 0.71
CA GLY A 116 -6.71 -3.25 1.85
C GLY A 116 -6.64 -2.12 2.88
N ASN A 117 -5.54 -1.35 2.90
CA ASN A 117 -5.33 -0.23 3.84
C ASN A 117 -5.62 1.14 3.18
N LEU A 118 -6.01 1.15 1.91
CA LEU A 118 -6.38 2.34 1.16
C LEU A 118 -7.89 2.29 0.90
N MET A 119 -8.63 3.18 1.55
CA MET A 119 -10.09 3.27 1.41
C MET A 119 -10.44 4.32 0.36
N LEU A 120 -11.39 4.02 -0.50
CA LEU A 120 -12.00 4.95 -1.43
C LEU A 120 -13.39 5.27 -0.89
N ASP A 121 -13.62 6.51 -0.48
CA ASP A 121 -14.91 6.95 0.02
C ASP A 121 -15.94 7.16 -1.11
N ALA A 122 -17.17 7.49 -0.73
CA ALA A 122 -18.26 7.67 -1.68
C ALA A 122 -18.03 8.82 -2.68
N ASP A 123 -17.22 9.81 -2.31
CA ASP A 123 -16.89 10.96 -3.16
C ASP A 123 -15.65 10.69 -4.05
N GLY A 124 -15.08 9.49 -3.98
CA GLY A 124 -13.87 9.10 -4.72
C GLY A 124 -12.57 9.61 -4.09
N SER A 125 -12.61 10.05 -2.84
CA SER A 125 -11.43 10.47 -2.11
C SER A 125 -10.74 9.29 -1.43
N VAL A 126 -9.42 9.24 -1.48
CA VAL A 126 -8.64 8.18 -0.82
C VAL A 126 -8.34 8.55 0.63
N LYS A 127 -8.51 7.60 1.52
CA LYS A 127 -8.08 7.68 2.92
C LYS A 127 -7.20 6.49 3.28
N ILE A 128 -6.04 6.75 3.83
CA ILE A 128 -5.10 5.75 4.31
C ILE A 128 -5.46 5.40 5.75
N GLY A 129 -5.79 4.14 5.98
CA GLY A 129 -6.03 3.57 7.31
C GLY A 129 -4.87 2.73 7.80
N ASP A 130 -4.98 2.26 9.04
CA ASP A 130 -4.04 1.28 9.62
C ASP A 130 -2.57 1.69 9.66
N PHE A 131 -2.30 2.97 10.00
CA PHE A 131 -0.93 3.41 10.29
C PHE A 131 -0.32 2.55 11.38
N GLY A 132 0.61 1.66 11.00
CA GLY A 132 1.60 0.94 11.80
C GLY A 132 1.23 0.38 13.19
N ILE A 133 0.01 0.66 13.70
CA ILE A 133 -0.45 0.30 15.05
C ILE A 133 -0.44 -1.22 15.30
N ALA A 134 -0.39 -2.02 14.24
CA ALA A 134 -0.40 -3.47 14.34
C ALA A 134 1.02 -4.10 14.34
N GLN A 135 2.08 -3.35 14.11
CA GLN A 135 3.44 -3.92 14.03
C GLN A 135 4.12 -4.17 15.38
N PHE A 136 3.43 -3.89 16.51
CA PHE A 136 3.97 -4.20 17.83
C PHE A 136 3.78 -5.65 18.28
N VAL A 137 2.95 -6.40 17.58
CA VAL A 137 2.82 -7.86 17.80
C VAL A 137 3.96 -8.61 17.10
N ASP A 138 4.59 -7.99 16.10
CA ASP A 138 5.64 -8.63 15.32
C ASP A 138 7.00 -7.91 15.52
N ASP A 139 7.84 -8.47 16.40
CA ASP A 139 9.28 -8.25 16.43
C ASP A 139 9.82 -8.45 15.00
N PRO A 140 10.70 -7.55 14.46
CA PRO A 140 11.29 -7.72 13.13
C PRO A 140 11.93 -9.10 12.88
N SER A 141 12.33 -9.80 13.96
CA SER A 141 12.85 -11.17 13.90
C SER A 141 11.76 -12.23 13.73
N THR A 142 10.49 -11.93 14.05
CA THR A 142 9.35 -12.86 13.96
C THR A 142 8.51 -12.68 12.69
N ALA A 143 8.59 -11.53 12.02
CA ALA A 143 7.84 -11.25 10.79
C ALA A 143 8.19 -12.22 9.63
N LEU A 144 9.38 -12.80 9.64
CA LEU A 144 9.82 -13.80 8.65
C LEU A 144 9.42 -15.25 8.99
N THR A 145 8.88 -15.52 10.18
CA THR A 145 8.69 -16.92 10.66
C THR A 145 7.25 -17.38 10.80
N THR A 146 6.25 -16.50 10.75
CA THR A 146 4.84 -16.91 10.86
C THR A 146 4.24 -17.15 9.47
N ALA A 147 4.31 -18.39 9.01
CA ALA A 147 3.98 -18.87 7.65
C ALA A 147 2.58 -18.51 7.12
N GLY A 148 1.64 -18.08 7.95
CA GLY A 148 0.27 -17.73 7.53
C GLY A 148 0.07 -16.27 7.13
N HIS A 149 0.86 -15.32 7.63
CA HIS A 149 0.73 -13.88 7.35
C HIS A 149 1.56 -13.39 6.15
N ILE A 150 2.56 -14.17 5.72
CA ILE A 150 3.52 -13.80 4.66
C ILE A 150 2.85 -13.72 3.28
N VAL A 151 1.79 -14.50 3.02
CA VAL A 151 1.26 -14.70 1.65
C VAL A 151 0.61 -13.44 1.05
N GLY A 152 0.02 -12.57 1.84
CA GLY A 152 -0.65 -11.36 1.32
C GLY A 152 0.22 -10.09 1.34
N THR A 153 1.01 -9.91 2.39
CA THR A 153 1.84 -8.70 2.60
C THR A 153 3.13 -8.73 1.76
N SER A 154 3.64 -9.91 1.41
CA SER A 154 4.85 -10.04 0.59
C SER A 154 4.73 -9.41 -0.81
N LEU A 155 3.52 -9.23 -1.34
CA LEU A 155 3.27 -8.67 -2.68
C LEU A 155 3.61 -7.17 -2.81
N TYR A 156 3.74 -6.46 -1.69
CA TYR A 156 3.97 -5.01 -1.64
C TYR A 156 5.21 -4.64 -0.83
N LEU A 157 5.99 -5.64 -0.41
CA LEU A 157 7.13 -5.43 0.49
C LEU A 157 8.31 -4.82 -0.26
N ALA A 158 8.86 -3.73 0.28
CA ALA A 158 10.04 -3.08 -0.30
C ALA A 158 11.29 -3.97 -0.20
N PRO A 159 12.24 -3.89 -1.16
CA PRO A 159 13.47 -4.70 -1.19
C PRO A 159 14.26 -4.67 0.11
N GLU A 160 14.46 -3.49 0.69
CA GLU A 160 15.18 -3.32 1.96
C GLU A 160 14.50 -4.05 3.12
N ARG A 161 13.15 -4.08 3.11
CA ARG A 161 12.36 -4.83 4.10
C ARG A 161 12.49 -6.33 3.90
N ALA A 162 12.48 -6.81 2.65
CA ALA A 162 12.73 -8.21 2.33
C ALA A 162 14.12 -8.68 2.78
N LEU A 163 15.09 -7.76 2.84
CA LEU A 163 16.45 -7.97 3.36
C LEU A 163 16.56 -7.77 4.88
N GLY A 164 15.45 -7.58 5.61
CA GLY A 164 15.46 -7.39 7.07
C GLY A 164 15.94 -6.02 7.54
N ARG A 165 16.05 -5.03 6.64
CA ARG A 165 16.42 -3.66 7.01
C ARG A 165 15.22 -2.88 7.53
N THR A 166 15.47 -1.79 8.25
CA THR A 166 14.42 -0.92 8.77
C THR A 166 13.66 -0.23 7.64
N ALA A 167 12.33 -0.17 7.76
CA ALA A 167 11.50 0.60 6.85
C ALA A 167 11.71 2.10 7.05
N ASP A 168 11.73 2.83 5.96
CA ASP A 168 11.73 4.28 5.92
C ASP A 168 10.60 4.81 5.01
N SER A 169 10.56 6.12 4.79
CA SER A 169 9.58 6.75 3.90
C SER A 169 9.66 6.23 2.45
N ALA A 170 10.84 5.84 1.97
CA ALA A 170 11.00 5.28 0.63
C ALA A 170 10.42 3.87 0.52
N SER A 171 10.32 3.11 1.63
CA SER A 171 9.64 1.83 1.67
C SER A 171 8.14 1.98 1.38
N ASP A 172 7.48 3.01 1.94
CA ASP A 172 6.07 3.30 1.65
C ASP A 172 5.87 3.67 0.18
N MET A 173 6.82 4.39 -0.42
CA MET A 173 6.74 4.78 -1.83
C MET A 173 6.86 3.58 -2.77
N TYR A 174 7.72 2.62 -2.45
CA TYR A 174 7.80 1.37 -3.18
C TYR A 174 6.48 0.58 -3.10
N SER A 175 5.94 0.45 -1.89
CA SER A 175 4.67 -0.25 -1.67
C SER A 175 3.51 0.43 -2.41
N LEU A 176 3.46 1.78 -2.42
CA LEU A 176 2.50 2.54 -3.23
C LEU A 176 2.71 2.26 -4.74
N GLY A 177 3.94 2.18 -5.20
CA GLY A 177 4.27 1.78 -6.57
C GLY A 177 3.69 0.40 -6.92
N CYS A 178 3.80 -0.59 -6.02
CA CYS A 178 3.20 -1.91 -6.21
C CYS A 178 1.67 -1.85 -6.29
N VAL A 179 1.03 -1.03 -5.46
CA VAL A 179 -0.43 -0.81 -5.49
C VAL A 179 -0.85 -0.18 -6.82
N VAL A 180 -0.19 0.90 -7.25
CA VAL A 180 -0.47 1.58 -8.53
C VAL A 180 -0.30 0.62 -9.71
N TYR A 181 0.77 -0.16 -9.71
CA TYR A 181 1.01 -1.18 -10.73
C TYR A 181 -0.14 -2.19 -10.80
N GLN A 182 -0.59 -2.68 -9.65
CA GLN A 182 -1.69 -3.63 -9.57
C GLN A 182 -3.04 -3.01 -10.00
N LEU A 183 -3.34 -1.79 -9.62
CA LEU A 183 -4.56 -1.11 -10.05
C LEU A 183 -4.64 -1.00 -11.58
N LEU A 184 -3.52 -0.72 -12.24
CA LEU A 184 -3.44 -0.59 -13.70
C LEU A 184 -3.48 -1.92 -14.46
N LEU A 185 -2.85 -2.97 -13.90
CA LEU A 185 -2.71 -4.27 -14.58
C LEU A 185 -3.70 -5.33 -14.08
N GLY A 186 -4.23 -5.20 -12.87
CA GLY A 186 -4.99 -6.24 -12.15
C GLY A 186 -4.12 -7.23 -11.36
N GLN A 187 -2.80 -7.17 -11.52
CA GLN A 187 -1.85 -8.05 -10.85
C GLN A 187 -0.67 -7.25 -10.30
N PRO A 188 -0.11 -7.63 -9.13
CA PRO A 188 1.07 -6.97 -8.57
C PRO A 188 2.29 -7.16 -9.49
N PRO A 189 3.34 -6.31 -9.34
CA PRO A 189 4.54 -6.39 -10.19
C PRO A 189 5.27 -7.72 -10.07
N PHE A 190 5.21 -8.34 -8.89
CA PHE A 190 5.87 -9.62 -8.60
C PHE A 190 4.89 -10.56 -7.90
N ARG A 191 4.85 -11.80 -8.38
CA ARG A 191 4.05 -12.88 -7.81
C ARG A 191 4.65 -14.21 -8.21
N SER A 192 4.82 -15.11 -7.25
CA SER A 192 5.32 -16.47 -7.41
C SER A 192 4.51 -17.44 -6.56
N ASP A 193 4.75 -18.74 -6.75
CA ASP A 193 4.05 -19.79 -6.01
C ASP A 193 4.38 -19.81 -4.52
N THR A 194 5.52 -19.21 -4.14
CA THR A 194 5.92 -19.09 -2.72
C THR A 194 6.21 -17.64 -2.33
N ALA A 195 5.92 -17.29 -1.09
CA ALA A 195 6.24 -15.98 -0.54
C ALA A 195 7.74 -15.67 -0.64
N THR A 196 8.59 -16.64 -0.37
CA THR A 196 10.06 -16.49 -0.47
C THR A 196 10.48 -16.14 -1.90
N ALA A 197 9.96 -16.83 -2.91
CA ALA A 197 10.28 -16.52 -4.31
C ALA A 197 9.78 -15.12 -4.70
N THR A 198 8.61 -14.69 -4.20
CA THR A 198 8.11 -13.32 -4.38
C THR A 198 9.05 -12.29 -3.74
N LEU A 199 9.55 -12.55 -2.52
CA LEU A 199 10.51 -11.67 -1.86
C LEU A 199 11.81 -11.52 -2.67
N TYR A 200 12.35 -12.62 -3.21
CA TYR A 200 13.53 -12.55 -4.11
C TYR A 200 13.27 -11.68 -5.35
N GLN A 201 12.07 -11.76 -5.94
CA GLN A 201 11.72 -10.90 -7.07
C GLN A 201 11.69 -9.42 -6.66
N HIS A 202 11.18 -9.08 -5.47
CA HIS A 202 11.25 -7.72 -4.97
C HIS A 202 12.69 -7.21 -4.83
N VAL A 203 13.63 -8.07 -4.43
CA VAL A 203 15.05 -7.70 -4.28
C VAL A 203 15.76 -7.53 -5.62
N ASP A 204 15.66 -8.51 -6.53
CA ASP A 204 16.56 -8.62 -7.67
C ASP A 204 15.90 -8.47 -9.04
N THR A 205 14.58 -8.73 -9.17
CA THR A 205 13.94 -8.76 -10.48
C THR A 205 13.44 -7.37 -10.87
N PRO A 206 13.84 -6.80 -12.03
CA PRO A 206 13.27 -5.56 -12.53
C PRO A 206 11.76 -5.72 -12.81
N PRO A 207 10.93 -4.71 -12.48
CA PRO A 207 9.52 -4.73 -12.85
C PRO A 207 9.37 -4.60 -14.37
N VAL A 208 8.42 -5.33 -14.94
CA VAL A 208 8.12 -5.23 -16.38
C VAL A 208 7.34 -3.93 -16.62
N PRO A 209 7.76 -3.06 -17.57
CA PRO A 209 6.99 -1.87 -17.92
C PRO A 209 5.56 -2.22 -18.31
N LEU A 210 4.57 -1.47 -17.80
CA LEU A 210 3.16 -1.76 -18.03
C LEU A 210 2.76 -1.62 -19.50
N ARG A 211 3.39 -0.71 -20.24
CA ARG A 211 3.19 -0.56 -21.68
C ARG A 211 3.59 -1.82 -22.44
N GLN A 212 4.61 -2.57 -21.99
CA GLN A 212 4.97 -3.88 -22.56
C GLN A 212 3.95 -4.98 -22.23
N ARG A 213 3.10 -4.74 -21.20
CA ARG A 213 1.98 -5.61 -20.82
C ARG A 213 0.66 -5.20 -21.49
N GLY A 214 0.69 -4.24 -22.42
CA GLY A 214 -0.47 -3.77 -23.15
C GLY A 214 -1.38 -2.82 -22.36
N VAL A 215 -0.87 -2.21 -21.29
CA VAL A 215 -1.63 -1.18 -20.56
C VAL A 215 -1.48 0.17 -21.28
N GLU A 216 -2.60 0.80 -21.58
CA GLU A 216 -2.65 2.09 -22.28
C GLU A 216 -2.42 3.26 -21.32
N ILE A 217 -1.14 3.52 -21.03
CA ILE A 217 -0.67 4.69 -20.27
C ILE A 217 0.43 5.42 -21.05
N SER A 218 0.68 6.66 -20.69
CA SER A 218 1.78 7.43 -21.29
C SER A 218 3.14 6.84 -20.95
N ALA A 219 4.16 7.07 -21.78
CA ALA A 219 5.53 6.72 -21.45
C ALA A 219 6.01 7.43 -20.18
N ALA A 220 5.54 8.64 -19.91
CA ALA A 220 5.86 9.39 -18.70
C ALA A 220 5.30 8.69 -17.46
N PHE A 221 4.05 8.21 -17.49
CA PHE A 221 3.45 7.49 -16.36
C PHE A 221 4.20 6.18 -16.11
N ASP A 222 4.44 5.39 -17.16
CA ASP A 222 5.14 4.11 -17.06
C ASP A 222 6.54 4.29 -16.44
N SER A 223 7.32 5.24 -16.97
CA SER A 223 8.66 5.57 -16.45
C SER A 223 8.64 6.04 -15.00
N TYR A 224 7.69 6.90 -14.62
CA TYR A 224 7.57 7.40 -13.25
C TYR A 224 7.19 6.29 -12.26
N LEU A 225 6.28 5.40 -12.67
CA LEU A 225 5.91 4.22 -11.89
C LEU A 225 7.11 3.28 -11.67
N LEU A 226 7.93 3.06 -12.70
CA LEU A 226 9.16 2.29 -12.56
C LEU A 226 10.16 2.95 -11.60
N GLY A 227 10.19 4.27 -11.53
CA GLY A 227 10.96 5.02 -10.54
C GLY A 227 10.50 4.76 -9.11
N LEU A 228 9.17 4.64 -8.86
CA LEU A 228 8.66 4.23 -7.54
C LEU A 228 9.11 2.81 -7.17
N LEU A 229 9.26 1.92 -8.16
CA LEU A 229 9.67 0.53 -8.01
C LEU A 229 11.19 0.32 -8.09
N ALA A 230 11.99 1.39 -8.05
CA ALA A 230 13.44 1.32 -7.99
C ALA A 230 13.90 0.49 -6.79
N LYS A 231 14.94 -0.33 -7.00
CA LYS A 231 15.42 -1.25 -5.97
C LYS A 231 16.12 -0.51 -4.83
N GLN A 232 16.86 0.54 -5.16
CA GLN A 232 17.55 1.38 -4.18
C GLN A 232 16.58 2.45 -3.63
N PRO A 233 16.44 2.58 -2.30
CA PRO A 233 15.51 3.54 -1.69
C PRO A 233 15.76 5.00 -2.11
N GLU A 234 17.02 5.37 -2.26
CA GLU A 234 17.47 6.73 -2.63
C GLU A 234 17.11 7.14 -4.07
N GLU A 235 16.81 6.18 -4.94
CA GLU A 235 16.38 6.43 -6.32
C GLU A 235 14.88 6.72 -6.43
N ARG A 236 14.12 6.47 -5.36
CA ARG A 236 12.66 6.62 -5.36
C ARG A 236 12.27 8.08 -5.09
N PRO A 237 11.24 8.60 -5.76
CA PRO A 237 10.70 9.92 -5.46
C PRO A 237 10.08 9.93 -4.05
N THR A 238 10.18 11.09 -3.37
CA THR A 238 9.50 11.31 -2.09
C THR A 238 7.98 11.39 -2.27
N ALA A 239 7.22 11.16 -1.19
CA ALA A 239 5.77 11.25 -1.21
C ALA A 239 5.27 12.64 -1.68
N GLN A 240 5.95 13.72 -1.30
CA GLN A 240 5.62 15.06 -1.77
C GLN A 240 5.83 15.21 -3.28
N GLN A 241 6.94 14.70 -3.82
CA GLN A 241 7.21 14.73 -5.26
C GLN A 241 6.16 13.93 -6.03
N VAL A 242 5.74 12.76 -5.53
CA VAL A 242 4.69 11.94 -6.15
C VAL A 242 3.35 12.66 -6.16
N SER A 243 2.95 13.23 -5.01
CA SER A 243 1.70 14.00 -4.93
C SER A 243 1.71 15.18 -5.89
N ASP A 244 2.82 15.93 -5.96
CA ASP A 244 2.95 17.08 -6.84
C ASP A 244 2.92 16.68 -8.31
N TRP A 245 3.58 15.58 -8.67
CA TRP A 245 3.63 15.10 -10.05
C TRP A 245 2.26 14.65 -10.55
N PHE A 246 1.49 13.88 -9.75
CA PHE A 246 0.14 13.46 -10.14
C PHE A 246 -0.90 14.60 -10.15
N ARG A 247 -0.65 15.71 -9.45
CA ARG A 247 -1.48 16.93 -9.53
C ARG A 247 -1.30 17.69 -10.83
N THR A 248 -0.20 17.49 -11.52
CA THR A 248 0.04 18.08 -12.83
C THR A 248 -0.51 17.17 -13.93
N ASP A 249 -0.60 17.67 -15.16
CA ASP A 249 -0.93 16.82 -16.31
C ASP A 249 0.27 16.08 -16.90
N ALA A 250 1.43 16.12 -16.23
CA ALA A 250 2.67 15.49 -16.69
C ALA A 250 2.53 13.97 -16.91
N TRP A 251 1.73 13.30 -16.07
CA TRP A 251 1.46 11.86 -16.16
C TRP A 251 0.65 11.49 -17.43
N ARG A 252 -0.10 12.41 -18.02
CA ARG A 252 -0.83 12.18 -19.27
C ARG A 252 0.12 12.04 -20.45
N GLY A 253 1.28 12.71 -20.41
CA GLY A 253 2.28 12.69 -21.47
C GLY A 253 1.73 13.13 -22.82
N ARG A 254 2.55 12.97 -23.87
CA ARG A 254 2.06 13.06 -25.25
C ARG A 254 1.54 11.68 -25.66
N PRO A 255 0.45 11.61 -26.47
CA PRO A 255 0.01 10.34 -27.03
C PRO A 255 1.15 9.68 -27.83
N GLU A 256 1.59 8.53 -27.37
CA GLU A 256 2.60 7.73 -28.05
C GLU A 256 2.02 6.33 -28.35
N PRO A 257 2.29 5.74 -29.54
CA PRO A 257 1.84 4.39 -29.84
C PRO A 257 2.47 3.40 -28.87
N LEU A 258 1.70 2.37 -28.51
CA LEU A 258 2.23 1.23 -27.72
C LEU A 258 3.38 0.55 -28.48
N PRO A 259 4.40 0.04 -27.77
CA PRO A 259 5.44 -0.76 -28.39
C PRO A 259 4.83 -1.95 -29.14
N LEU A 260 5.17 -2.12 -30.40
CA LEU A 260 4.72 -3.27 -31.20
C LEU A 260 5.21 -4.55 -30.51
N GLN A 261 4.29 -5.43 -30.12
CA GLN A 261 4.65 -6.78 -29.69
C GLN A 261 5.22 -7.49 -30.91
N THR A 262 6.51 -7.78 -30.89
CA THR A 262 7.13 -8.68 -31.90
C THR A 262 6.50 -10.05 -31.73
N PRO A 263 5.81 -10.59 -32.75
CA PRO A 263 5.27 -11.94 -32.66
C PRO A 263 6.40 -12.90 -32.39
N THR A 264 6.35 -13.63 -31.30
CA THR A 264 7.26 -14.75 -31.02
C THR A 264 7.07 -15.78 -32.14
N SER A 265 7.99 -15.84 -33.10
CA SER A 265 7.97 -16.85 -34.15
C SER A 265 8.21 -18.21 -33.49
N HIS A 266 7.13 -18.96 -33.26
CA HIS A 266 7.24 -20.39 -33.03
C HIS A 266 7.85 -21.02 -34.30
N ARG A 267 9.14 -21.26 -34.25
CA ARG A 267 9.84 -22.05 -35.26
C ARG A 267 9.29 -23.47 -35.16
N ALA A 268 8.36 -23.78 -36.04
CA ALA A 268 7.90 -25.15 -36.21
C ALA A 268 9.10 -26.02 -36.59
N SER A 269 9.45 -26.94 -35.71
CA SER A 269 10.42 -28.00 -36.01
C SER A 269 9.80 -28.89 -37.08
N ALA A 270 10.39 -28.90 -38.27
CA ALA A 270 10.03 -29.86 -39.33
C ALA A 270 10.35 -31.28 -38.87
N PRO A 271 9.50 -32.28 -39.17
CA PRO A 271 9.83 -33.68 -38.90
C PRO A 271 10.92 -34.12 -39.85
N MET A 272 11.98 -34.69 -39.31
CA MET A 272 12.99 -35.43 -40.11
C MET A 272 12.37 -36.77 -40.55
N THR A 273 12.30 -36.96 -41.82
CA THR A 273 12.10 -38.28 -42.48
C THR A 273 13.41 -39.06 -42.49
#